data_fea6f0fd2d17f297edcd4e04add512dd
#
_entry.id   fea6f0fd2d17f297edcd4e04add512dd
#
_cell.length_a   1.000
_cell.length_b   1.000
_cell.length_c   1.000
_cell.angle_alpha   90.00
_cell.angle_beta   90.00
_cell.angle_gamma   90.00
#
_symmetry.space_group_name_H-M   'P 1'
#
loop_
_entity.id
_entity.type
_entity.pdbx_description
1 polymer ?
#
loop_
_entity_poly.entity_id
_entity_poly.type
_entity_poly.pdbx_seq_one_letter_code
_entity_poly.pdbx_strand_id
1 'polypeptide(L)'
;MKLIIKTMLIFSFVCAQSVSDDPAYRRVLDKLDGAIPEAYVREAFSRGEVKIHKEIAQKFAKPYEKKPWSDYRKIFVKESRISAGAKFYKNNIELIKSVSDKYGVDPFIVVTIAGVESNYGVHHSQFSVFNALYSQIHDMPRRSKWATKELAEFLKYCFNDQIDPQEIGGSYAGAFGFGQFIPSSFTRYSVDFNENGIREPYGWPDVLGSIANYLRMNGYLSNSKDYSKSGDVYKAIYAYNHADNYVMAVLELTEKIRDRVNSTK
;
A
#
# COMPACT_ATOMS: atom_id res chain seq x y z
N MET A 1 13.39 -7.51 47.29
CA MET A 1 13.07 -6.40 46.38
C MET A 1 14.24 -5.86 45.55
N LYS A 2 15.51 -6.02 45.97
CA LYS A 2 16.69 -5.61 45.17
C LYS A 2 17.14 -6.61 44.08
N LEU A 3 16.69 -7.87 44.15
CA LEU A 3 17.10 -8.92 43.20
C LEU A 3 16.31 -8.88 41.88
N ILE A 4 15.07 -8.44 41.93
CA ILE A 4 14.16 -8.38 40.73
C ILE A 4 14.59 -7.26 39.75
N ILE A 5 15.10 -6.13 40.29
CA ILE A 5 15.55 -5.01 39.47
C ILE A 5 16.83 -5.34 38.66
N LYS A 6 17.74 -6.15 39.22
CA LYS A 6 18.97 -6.57 38.51
C LYS A 6 18.69 -7.54 37.37
N THR A 7 17.70 -8.44 37.52
CA THR A 7 17.36 -9.42 36.49
C THR A 7 16.67 -8.74 35.29
N MET A 8 15.84 -7.73 35.56
CA MET A 8 15.13 -6.98 34.50
C MET A 8 16.08 -6.10 33.66
N LEU A 9 17.09 -5.49 34.27
CA LEU A 9 18.13 -4.69 33.60
C LEU A 9 19.06 -5.56 32.72
N ILE A 10 19.39 -6.78 33.14
CA ILE A 10 20.24 -7.71 32.38
C ILE A 10 19.45 -8.22 31.13
N PHE A 11 18.15 -8.49 31.25
CA PHE A 11 17.33 -8.94 30.13
C PHE A 11 17.17 -7.85 29.06
N SER A 12 16.96 -6.59 29.43
CA SER A 12 16.90 -5.45 28.53
C SER A 12 18.22 -5.19 27.79
N PHE A 13 19.36 -5.42 28.45
CA PHE A 13 20.69 -5.21 27.87
C PHE A 13 21.04 -6.28 26.82
N VAL A 14 20.71 -7.54 27.11
CA VAL A 14 20.93 -8.67 26.17
C VAL A 14 20.06 -8.52 24.90
N CYS A 15 18.81 -8.09 25.05
CA CYS A 15 17.92 -7.86 23.90
C CYS A 15 18.42 -6.68 23.04
N ALA A 16 18.90 -5.59 23.65
CA ALA A 16 19.44 -4.44 22.94
C ALA A 16 20.71 -4.75 22.12
N GLN A 17 21.55 -5.66 22.59
CA GLN A 17 22.78 -6.07 21.91
C GLN A 17 22.48 -6.94 20.69
N SER A 18 21.48 -7.80 20.76
CA SER A 18 21.06 -8.66 19.64
C SER A 18 20.50 -7.86 18.46
N VAL A 19 19.73 -6.80 18.72
CA VAL A 19 19.16 -5.93 17.67
C VAL A 19 20.25 -5.15 16.93
N SER A 20 21.27 -4.66 17.63
CA SER A 20 22.39 -3.93 17.02
C SER A 20 23.23 -4.80 16.08
N ASP A 21 23.15 -6.13 16.21
CA ASP A 21 23.84 -7.07 15.33
C ASP A 21 23.03 -7.45 14.09
N ASP A 22 21.74 -7.11 14.05
CA ASP A 22 20.88 -7.36 12.91
C ASP A 22 21.29 -6.52 11.68
N PRO A 23 21.63 -7.15 10.54
CA PRO A 23 22.01 -6.43 9.34
C PRO A 23 20.89 -5.55 8.77
N ALA A 24 19.62 -5.92 8.97
CA ALA A 24 18.48 -5.11 8.53
C ALA A 24 18.36 -3.84 9.36
N TYR A 25 18.50 -3.95 10.69
CA TYR A 25 18.51 -2.80 11.59
C TYR A 25 19.58 -1.77 11.18
N ARG A 26 20.83 -2.21 11.00
CA ARG A 26 21.93 -1.32 10.61
C ARG A 26 21.65 -0.62 9.28
N ARG A 27 21.22 -1.35 8.26
CA ARG A 27 20.91 -0.79 6.93
C ARG A 27 19.76 0.21 6.98
N VAL A 28 18.72 -0.07 7.78
CA VAL A 28 17.59 0.85 7.94
C VAL A 28 18.01 2.10 8.71
N LEU A 29 18.81 1.96 9.77
CA LEU A 29 19.34 3.08 10.53
C LEU A 29 20.21 3.99 9.65
N ASP A 30 21.15 3.40 8.87
CA ASP A 30 21.97 4.14 7.91
C ASP A 30 21.09 4.86 6.86
N LYS A 31 20.00 4.21 6.40
CA LYS A 31 19.11 4.81 5.42
C LYS A 31 18.26 5.95 5.97
N LEU A 32 17.94 5.90 7.26
CA LEU A 32 17.20 6.95 7.97
C LEU A 32 18.04 8.20 8.19
N ASP A 33 19.37 8.06 8.32
CA ASP A 33 20.33 9.17 8.43
C ASP A 33 19.89 10.23 9.46
N GLY A 34 19.45 9.77 10.63
CA GLY A 34 19.00 10.64 11.72
C GLY A 34 17.62 11.29 11.54
N ALA A 35 16.85 10.93 10.48
CA ALA A 35 15.53 11.50 10.24
C ALA A 35 14.50 11.23 11.34
N ILE A 36 14.69 10.15 12.12
CA ILE A 36 13.92 9.80 13.33
C ILE A 36 14.88 9.29 14.42
N PRO A 37 14.49 9.33 15.72
CA PRO A 37 15.36 8.90 16.79
C PRO A 37 15.77 7.43 16.68
N GLU A 38 17.06 7.13 16.85
CA GLU A 38 17.56 5.74 16.89
C GLU A 38 16.84 4.88 17.93
N ALA A 39 16.49 5.45 19.08
CA ALA A 39 15.77 4.73 20.14
C ALA A 39 14.44 4.16 19.64
N TYR A 40 13.69 4.91 18.83
CA TYR A 40 12.44 4.44 18.22
C TYR A 40 12.69 3.29 17.23
N VAL A 41 13.72 3.43 16.38
CA VAL A 41 14.08 2.35 15.43
C VAL A 41 14.47 1.09 16.17
N ARG A 42 15.29 1.22 17.22
CA ARG A 42 15.70 0.10 18.08
C ARG A 42 14.51 -0.58 18.74
N GLU A 43 13.58 0.21 19.27
CA GLU A 43 12.34 -0.32 19.86
C GLU A 43 11.55 -1.12 18.83
N ALA A 44 11.30 -0.56 17.63
CA ALA A 44 10.54 -1.22 16.57
C ALA A 44 11.15 -2.59 16.16
N PHE A 45 12.48 -2.70 16.11
CA PHE A 45 13.17 -3.94 15.80
C PHE A 45 13.29 -4.92 17.00
N SER A 46 13.10 -4.44 18.22
CA SER A 46 13.19 -5.26 19.46
C SER A 46 11.87 -5.94 19.83
N ARG A 47 10.79 -5.64 19.11
CA ARG A 47 9.46 -6.18 19.40
C ARG A 47 9.42 -7.69 19.20
N GLY A 48 8.70 -8.39 20.08
CA GLY A 48 8.57 -9.85 20.01
C GLY A 48 7.85 -10.37 18.75
N GLU A 49 7.12 -9.49 18.05
CA GLU A 49 6.41 -9.77 16.80
C GLU A 49 7.32 -9.75 15.57
N VAL A 50 8.55 -9.21 15.69
CA VAL A 50 9.50 -9.14 14.57
C VAL A 50 9.94 -10.54 14.18
N LYS A 51 9.65 -10.90 12.93
CA LYS A 51 9.98 -12.24 12.40
C LYS A 51 10.15 -12.24 10.90
N ILE A 52 10.88 -13.22 10.40
CA ILE A 52 11.05 -13.50 8.99
C ILE A 52 9.97 -14.49 8.53
N HIS A 53 9.22 -14.09 7.50
CA HIS A 53 8.23 -14.92 6.83
C HIS A 53 8.82 -15.53 5.56
N LYS A 54 9.31 -16.76 5.63
CA LYS A 54 9.96 -17.47 4.50
C LYS A 54 9.06 -17.65 3.28
N GLU A 55 7.74 -17.70 3.48
CA GLU A 55 6.74 -17.79 2.42
C GLU A 55 6.69 -16.55 1.51
N ILE A 56 7.20 -15.41 1.94
CA ILE A 56 7.22 -14.17 1.16
C ILE A 56 8.06 -14.35 -0.11
N ALA A 57 9.25 -14.90 0.00
CA ALA A 57 10.10 -15.18 -1.16
C ALA A 57 9.41 -16.11 -2.18
N GLN A 58 8.65 -17.10 -1.70
CA GLN A 58 7.88 -18.02 -2.56
C GLN A 58 6.74 -17.31 -3.30
N LYS A 59 6.07 -16.33 -2.66
CA LYS A 59 5.01 -15.54 -3.31
C LYS A 59 5.57 -14.70 -4.48
N PHE A 60 6.76 -14.12 -4.33
CA PHE A 60 7.42 -13.40 -5.42
C PHE A 60 7.85 -14.30 -6.60
N ALA A 61 8.04 -15.58 -6.38
CA ALA A 61 8.39 -16.52 -7.45
C ALA A 61 7.24 -16.79 -8.43
N LYS A 62 5.99 -16.54 -8.04
CA LYS A 62 4.78 -16.83 -8.83
C LYS A 62 3.87 -15.59 -8.95
N PRO A 63 4.32 -14.48 -9.58
CA PRO A 63 3.52 -13.28 -9.68
C PRO A 63 2.31 -13.47 -10.60
N TYR A 64 1.16 -12.92 -10.20
CA TYR A 64 -0.09 -12.99 -10.96
C TYR A 64 0.00 -12.28 -12.32
N GLU A 65 0.78 -11.24 -12.41
CA GLU A 65 0.98 -10.41 -13.59
C GLU A 65 1.56 -11.17 -14.79
N LYS A 66 2.22 -12.31 -14.54
CA LYS A 66 2.76 -13.20 -15.59
C LYS A 66 1.73 -14.17 -16.20
N LYS A 67 0.51 -14.22 -15.67
CA LYS A 67 -0.55 -15.06 -16.23
C LYS A 67 -0.99 -14.56 -17.59
N PRO A 68 -1.43 -15.45 -18.50
CA PRO A 68 -2.13 -15.02 -19.71
C PRO A 68 -3.35 -14.15 -19.36
N TRP A 69 -3.68 -13.21 -20.25
CA TRP A 69 -4.82 -12.30 -20.05
C TRP A 69 -6.12 -13.03 -19.70
N SER A 70 -6.43 -14.10 -20.41
CA SER A 70 -7.64 -14.91 -20.18
C SER A 70 -7.79 -15.39 -18.73
N ASP A 71 -6.69 -15.71 -18.06
CA ASP A 71 -6.68 -16.18 -16.67
C ASP A 71 -6.59 -15.02 -15.68
N TYR A 72 -5.79 -13.98 -15.98
CA TYR A 72 -5.70 -12.77 -15.20
C TYR A 72 -7.06 -12.07 -15.10
N ARG A 73 -7.75 -11.91 -16.23
CA ARG A 73 -9.08 -11.33 -16.33
C ARG A 73 -10.09 -11.98 -15.38
N LYS A 74 -10.10 -13.32 -15.29
CA LYS A 74 -10.99 -14.08 -14.40
C LYS A 74 -10.77 -13.79 -12.91
N ILE A 75 -9.59 -13.30 -12.52
CA ILE A 75 -9.28 -12.96 -11.13
C ILE A 75 -9.93 -11.63 -10.75
N PHE A 76 -9.90 -10.65 -11.65
CA PHE A 76 -10.29 -9.28 -11.34
C PHE A 76 -11.67 -8.88 -11.89
N VAL A 77 -11.99 -9.28 -13.13
CA VAL A 77 -13.24 -8.92 -13.79
C VAL A 77 -14.31 -9.98 -13.50
N LYS A 78 -14.88 -9.91 -12.31
CA LYS A 78 -15.91 -10.83 -11.80
C LYS A 78 -17.22 -10.09 -11.55
N GLU A 79 -18.34 -10.79 -11.73
CA GLU A 79 -19.66 -10.25 -11.44
C GLU A 79 -19.78 -9.72 -9.99
N SER A 80 -19.23 -10.46 -9.04
CA SER A 80 -19.22 -10.05 -7.63
C SER A 80 -18.49 -8.71 -7.40
N ARG A 81 -17.36 -8.48 -8.09
CA ARG A 81 -16.61 -7.23 -7.98
C ARG A 81 -17.30 -6.08 -8.72
N ILE A 82 -17.94 -6.36 -9.87
CA ILE A 82 -18.76 -5.37 -10.61
C ILE A 82 -19.90 -4.89 -9.73
N SER A 83 -20.64 -5.82 -9.13
CA SER A 83 -21.75 -5.51 -8.23
C SER A 83 -21.29 -4.76 -6.96
N ALA A 84 -20.18 -5.18 -6.36
CA ALA A 84 -19.60 -4.50 -5.21
C ALA A 84 -19.14 -3.07 -5.56
N GLY A 85 -18.54 -2.87 -6.75
CA GLY A 85 -18.13 -1.56 -7.25
C GLY A 85 -19.28 -0.62 -7.50
N ALA A 86 -20.35 -1.12 -8.12
CA ALA A 86 -21.55 -0.32 -8.32
C ALA A 86 -22.22 0.08 -6.99
N LYS A 87 -22.26 -0.84 -6.02
CA LYS A 87 -22.75 -0.55 -4.67
C LYS A 87 -21.87 0.47 -3.95
N PHE A 88 -20.54 0.28 -4.01
CA PHE A 88 -19.59 1.20 -3.41
C PHE A 88 -19.71 2.61 -4.00
N TYR A 89 -19.81 2.72 -5.33
CA TYR A 89 -20.02 4.00 -6.02
C TYR A 89 -21.28 4.71 -5.51
N LYS A 90 -22.44 3.99 -5.47
CA LYS A 90 -23.70 4.56 -5.02
C LYS A 90 -23.68 5.02 -3.58
N ASN A 91 -23.05 4.23 -2.69
CA ASN A 91 -22.95 4.54 -1.26
C ASN A 91 -22.02 5.73 -0.95
N ASN A 92 -21.08 6.04 -1.85
CA ASN A 92 -20.07 7.09 -1.64
C ASN A 92 -20.12 8.16 -2.75
N ILE A 93 -21.26 8.36 -3.39
CA ILE A 93 -21.37 9.16 -4.63
C ILE A 93 -20.88 10.60 -4.45
N GLU A 94 -21.20 11.26 -3.34
CA GLU A 94 -20.82 12.65 -3.09
C GLU A 94 -19.32 12.78 -2.87
N LEU A 95 -18.71 11.87 -2.10
CA LEU A 95 -17.28 11.81 -1.90
C LEU A 95 -16.53 11.56 -3.23
N ILE A 96 -16.99 10.57 -4.01
CA ILE A 96 -16.37 10.21 -5.28
C ILE A 96 -16.44 11.36 -6.28
N LYS A 97 -17.58 12.07 -6.34
CA LYS A 97 -17.72 13.28 -7.16
C LYS A 97 -16.75 14.37 -6.70
N SER A 98 -16.69 14.68 -5.41
CA SER A 98 -15.77 15.67 -4.86
C SER A 98 -14.31 15.37 -5.22
N VAL A 99 -13.89 14.10 -5.11
CA VAL A 99 -12.55 13.66 -5.52
C VAL A 99 -12.35 13.84 -7.02
N SER A 100 -13.32 13.42 -7.84
CA SER A 100 -13.28 13.56 -9.30
C SER A 100 -13.17 15.03 -9.73
N ASP A 101 -13.96 15.90 -9.13
CA ASP A 101 -13.98 17.33 -9.44
C ASP A 101 -12.63 18.00 -9.05
N LYS A 102 -12.09 17.67 -7.86
CA LYS A 102 -10.81 18.20 -7.39
C LYS A 102 -9.63 17.80 -8.28
N TYR A 103 -9.58 16.54 -8.72
CA TYR A 103 -8.43 16.01 -9.47
C TYR A 103 -8.66 15.89 -10.98
N GLY A 104 -9.87 16.03 -11.47
CA GLY A 104 -10.22 15.83 -12.89
C GLY A 104 -9.96 14.39 -13.36
N VAL A 105 -10.09 13.39 -12.47
CA VAL A 105 -9.92 11.96 -12.77
C VAL A 105 -11.28 11.30 -12.89
N ASP A 106 -11.43 10.38 -13.85
CA ASP A 106 -12.66 9.60 -14.00
C ASP A 106 -13.04 8.90 -12.69
N PRO A 107 -14.21 9.18 -12.09
CA PRO A 107 -14.63 8.65 -10.79
C PRO A 107 -14.71 7.12 -10.79
N PHE A 108 -15.05 6.50 -11.93
CA PHE A 108 -15.11 5.04 -12.04
C PHE A 108 -13.74 4.39 -12.07
N ILE A 109 -12.68 5.05 -12.58
CA ILE A 109 -11.31 4.56 -12.50
C ILE A 109 -10.86 4.52 -11.05
N VAL A 110 -11.09 5.59 -10.27
CA VAL A 110 -10.73 5.65 -8.84
C VAL A 110 -11.42 4.53 -8.06
N VAL A 111 -12.71 4.34 -8.26
CA VAL A 111 -13.49 3.24 -7.64
C VAL A 111 -12.96 1.88 -8.06
N THR A 112 -12.60 1.71 -9.34
CA THR A 112 -12.11 0.43 -9.85
C THR A 112 -10.76 0.08 -9.24
N ILE A 113 -9.81 1.03 -9.14
CA ILE A 113 -8.52 0.80 -8.50
C ILE A 113 -8.73 0.38 -7.03
N ALA A 114 -9.56 1.08 -6.26
CA ALA A 114 -9.89 0.68 -4.89
C ALA A 114 -10.46 -0.75 -4.81
N GLY A 115 -11.26 -1.14 -5.80
CA GLY A 115 -11.79 -2.50 -5.92
C GLY A 115 -10.77 -3.56 -6.31
N VAL A 116 -9.82 -3.23 -7.18
CA VAL A 116 -8.74 -4.14 -7.58
C VAL A 116 -7.76 -4.37 -6.42
N GLU A 117 -7.38 -3.29 -5.71
CA GLU A 117 -6.36 -3.31 -4.66
C GLU A 117 -6.84 -4.00 -3.38
N SER A 118 -8.04 -3.68 -2.90
CA SER A 118 -8.51 -4.16 -1.59
C SER A 118 -9.88 -4.84 -1.61
N ASN A 119 -10.50 -5.00 -2.79
CA ASN A 119 -11.90 -5.41 -2.89
C ASN A 119 -12.80 -4.54 -2.00
N TYR A 120 -12.64 -3.22 -2.13
CA TYR A 120 -13.36 -2.22 -1.33
C TYR A 120 -13.16 -2.39 0.18
N GLY A 121 -11.92 -2.63 0.60
CA GLY A 121 -11.52 -2.75 2.01
C GLY A 121 -11.68 -4.14 2.62
N VAL A 122 -12.14 -5.16 1.86
CA VAL A 122 -12.31 -6.52 2.38
C VAL A 122 -10.98 -7.28 2.50
N HIS A 123 -10.04 -7.04 1.57
CA HIS A 123 -8.77 -7.76 1.50
C HIS A 123 -7.61 -6.75 1.43
N HIS A 124 -6.91 -6.52 2.55
CA HIS A 124 -5.84 -5.52 2.60
C HIS A 124 -4.67 -5.88 3.53
N SER A 125 -4.81 -6.92 4.36
CA SER A 125 -3.83 -7.24 5.40
C SER A 125 -3.56 -8.74 5.46
N GLN A 126 -2.37 -9.17 5.02
CA GLN A 126 -1.90 -10.56 5.12
C GLN A 126 -0.70 -10.70 6.04
N PHE A 127 0.12 -9.64 6.14
CA PHE A 127 1.34 -9.57 6.93
C PHE A 127 1.41 -8.21 7.61
N SER A 128 2.14 -8.07 8.72
CA SER A 128 2.62 -6.76 9.15
C SER A 128 3.52 -6.19 8.05
N VAL A 129 3.36 -4.91 7.68
CA VAL A 129 4.20 -4.23 6.69
C VAL A 129 5.66 -4.29 7.09
N PHE A 130 5.93 -4.06 8.39
CA PHE A 130 7.27 -4.18 8.95
C PHE A 130 7.88 -5.55 8.66
N ASN A 131 7.18 -6.63 9.05
CA ASN A 131 7.67 -7.99 8.86
C ASN A 131 7.77 -8.40 7.39
N ALA A 132 6.88 -7.90 6.53
CA ALA A 132 6.96 -8.15 5.09
C ALA A 132 8.24 -7.55 4.48
N LEU A 133 8.57 -6.30 4.82
CA LEU A 133 9.78 -5.63 4.32
C LEU A 133 11.03 -6.18 4.99
N TYR A 134 10.98 -6.44 6.30
CA TYR A 134 12.06 -7.08 7.06
C TYR A 134 12.46 -8.44 6.47
N SER A 135 11.47 -9.28 6.14
CA SER A 135 11.71 -10.58 5.48
C SER A 135 12.39 -10.42 4.12
N GLN A 136 11.98 -9.41 3.33
CA GLN A 136 12.60 -9.14 2.04
C GLN A 136 14.05 -8.65 2.17
N ILE A 137 14.39 -7.92 3.24
CA ILE A 137 15.77 -7.48 3.50
C ILE A 137 16.66 -8.71 3.74
N HIS A 138 16.19 -9.69 4.50
CA HIS A 138 16.96 -10.88 4.85
C HIS A 138 17.00 -11.93 3.74
N ASP A 139 15.86 -12.31 3.19
CA ASP A 139 15.72 -13.49 2.35
C ASP A 139 15.76 -13.20 0.84
N MET A 140 15.78 -11.91 0.44
CA MET A 140 15.71 -11.54 -0.97
C MET A 140 16.85 -10.57 -1.36
N PRO A 141 18.08 -11.05 -1.63
CA PRO A 141 19.24 -10.19 -1.89
C PRO A 141 19.01 -9.14 -2.99
N ARG A 142 18.29 -9.50 -4.07
CA ARG A 142 17.97 -8.58 -5.17
C ARG A 142 17.00 -7.47 -4.78
N ARG A 143 16.21 -7.66 -3.74
CA ARG A 143 15.23 -6.69 -3.23
C ARG A 143 15.69 -5.99 -1.96
N SER A 144 16.72 -6.49 -1.28
CA SER A 144 17.17 -6.01 0.04
C SER A 144 17.38 -4.50 0.08
N LYS A 145 18.06 -3.92 -0.91
CA LYS A 145 18.27 -2.46 -0.99
C LYS A 145 16.96 -1.68 -1.11
N TRP A 146 16.04 -2.17 -1.95
CA TRP A 146 14.72 -1.57 -2.12
C TRP A 146 13.89 -1.69 -0.84
N ALA A 147 13.81 -2.89 -0.26
CA ALA A 147 13.05 -3.14 0.97
C ALA A 147 13.58 -2.33 2.16
N THR A 148 14.90 -2.14 2.26
CA THR A 148 15.51 -1.24 3.26
C THR A 148 15.00 0.19 3.12
N LYS A 149 14.93 0.71 1.89
CA LYS A 149 14.39 2.05 1.63
C LYS A 149 12.91 2.13 2.05
N GLU A 150 12.12 1.15 1.65
CA GLU A 150 10.68 1.15 1.97
C GLU A 150 10.44 1.00 3.47
N LEU A 151 11.22 0.17 4.19
CA LEU A 151 11.09 0.04 5.65
C LEU A 151 11.49 1.35 6.37
N ALA A 152 12.51 2.05 5.88
CA ALA A 152 12.88 3.35 6.41
C ALA A 152 11.76 4.39 6.21
N GLU A 153 11.13 4.45 5.00
CA GLU A 153 9.98 5.32 4.75
C GLU A 153 8.77 4.95 5.61
N PHE A 154 8.53 3.65 5.79
CA PHE A 154 7.46 3.16 6.67
C PHE A 154 7.65 3.58 8.13
N LEU A 155 8.87 3.43 8.66
CA LEU A 155 9.16 3.85 10.04
C LEU A 155 9.06 5.36 10.23
N LYS A 156 9.45 6.17 9.23
CA LYS A 156 9.22 7.63 9.27
C LYS A 156 7.73 7.96 9.33
N TYR A 157 6.92 7.29 8.51
CA TYR A 157 5.47 7.47 8.54
C TYR A 157 4.90 7.12 9.91
N CYS A 158 5.23 5.93 10.43
CA CYS A 158 4.72 5.48 11.73
C CYS A 158 5.16 6.41 12.89
N PHE A 159 6.41 6.90 12.85
CA PHE A 159 6.92 7.83 13.85
C PHE A 159 6.17 9.18 13.83
N ASN A 160 5.99 9.75 12.64
CA ASN A 160 5.36 11.07 12.49
C ASN A 160 3.88 11.03 12.87
N ASP A 161 3.19 9.95 12.53
CA ASP A 161 1.74 9.80 12.75
C ASP A 161 1.45 9.03 14.07
N GLN A 162 2.48 8.77 14.90
CA GLN A 162 2.40 8.09 16.21
C GLN A 162 1.70 6.72 16.15
N ILE A 163 2.00 5.95 15.11
CA ILE A 163 1.44 4.62 14.86
C ILE A 163 2.46 3.55 15.25
N ASP A 164 1.99 2.46 15.88
CA ASP A 164 2.82 1.28 16.11
C ASP A 164 3.15 0.59 14.78
N PRO A 165 4.45 0.44 14.40
CA PRO A 165 4.84 -0.21 13.15
C PRO A 165 4.37 -1.65 13.00
N GLN A 166 4.05 -2.35 14.10
CA GLN A 166 3.59 -3.74 14.04
C GLN A 166 2.07 -3.86 13.80
N GLU A 167 1.30 -2.80 14.03
CA GLU A 167 -0.15 -2.81 13.86
C GLU A 167 -0.61 -2.60 12.40
N ILE A 168 0.25 -2.02 11.55
CA ILE A 168 -0.10 -1.80 10.14
C ILE A 168 0.03 -3.10 9.36
N GLY A 169 -1.12 -3.63 8.96
CA GLY A 169 -1.19 -4.78 8.07
C GLY A 169 -1.07 -4.40 6.59
N GLY A 170 -0.50 -5.29 5.79
CA GLY A 170 -0.34 -5.07 4.36
C GLY A 170 -0.15 -6.36 3.56
N SER A 171 0.33 -6.22 2.33
CA SER A 171 0.64 -7.34 1.44
C SER A 171 2.03 -7.91 1.71
N TYR A 172 2.32 -9.07 1.14
CA TYR A 172 3.67 -9.67 1.16
C TYR A 172 4.75 -8.77 0.51
N ALA A 173 4.32 -7.81 -0.32
CA ALA A 173 5.22 -6.84 -0.95
C ALA A 173 5.49 -5.60 -0.07
N GLY A 174 4.78 -5.44 1.06
CA GLY A 174 4.87 -4.29 1.93
C GLY A 174 3.96 -3.12 1.53
N ALA A 175 3.01 -3.35 0.62
CA ALA A 175 1.97 -2.38 0.29
C ALA A 175 0.86 -2.42 1.34
N PHE A 176 0.25 -1.27 1.68
CA PHE A 176 -0.73 -1.17 2.75
C PHE A 176 -1.87 -0.18 2.47
N GLY A 177 -2.86 -0.21 3.34
CA GLY A 177 -4.08 0.57 3.19
C GLY A 177 -5.01 0.04 2.10
N PHE A 178 -6.18 0.65 1.92
CA PHE A 178 -7.14 0.23 0.90
C PHE A 178 -6.69 0.55 -0.53
N GLY A 179 -5.74 1.51 -0.69
CA GLY A 179 -5.11 1.82 -1.97
C GLY A 179 -3.84 1.01 -2.27
N GLN A 180 -3.40 0.14 -1.34
CA GLN A 180 -2.20 -0.70 -1.48
C GLN A 180 -0.95 0.06 -1.93
N PHE A 181 -0.71 1.24 -1.34
CA PHE A 181 0.52 1.98 -1.57
C PHE A 181 1.72 1.33 -0.86
N ILE A 182 2.86 1.26 -1.54
CA ILE A 182 4.15 1.03 -0.85
C ILE A 182 4.51 2.27 -0.02
N PRO A 183 5.31 2.15 1.04
CA PRO A 183 5.60 3.27 1.96
C PRO A 183 6.08 4.55 1.27
N SER A 184 7.02 4.46 0.33
CA SER A 184 7.51 5.63 -0.40
C SER A 184 6.44 6.28 -1.30
N SER A 185 5.52 5.49 -1.85
CA SER A 185 4.38 6.01 -2.61
C SER A 185 3.35 6.66 -1.67
N PHE A 186 3.08 6.07 -0.52
CA PHE A 186 2.21 6.68 0.49
C PHE A 186 2.75 8.04 0.93
N THR A 187 4.03 8.11 1.31
CA THR A 187 4.66 9.38 1.68
C THR A 187 4.53 10.45 0.59
N ARG A 188 4.66 10.06 -0.68
CA ARG A 188 4.68 10.99 -1.80
C ARG A 188 3.31 11.42 -2.30
N TYR A 189 2.33 10.52 -2.29
CA TYR A 189 1.07 10.70 -3.01
C TYR A 189 -0.16 10.72 -2.13
N SER A 190 -0.06 10.26 -0.85
CA SER A 190 -1.21 10.32 0.04
C SER A 190 -1.60 11.76 0.36
N VAL A 191 -2.88 11.97 0.53
CA VAL A 191 -3.48 13.27 0.86
C VAL A 191 -4.43 13.11 2.03
N ASP A 192 -4.50 14.11 2.87
CA ASP A 192 -5.59 14.33 3.82
C ASP A 192 -6.72 15.02 3.04
N PHE A 193 -7.66 14.22 2.53
CA PHE A 193 -8.70 14.74 1.66
C PHE A 193 -9.86 15.36 2.42
N ASN A 194 -10.14 14.86 3.62
CA ASN A 194 -11.19 15.36 4.52
C ASN A 194 -10.70 16.48 5.45
N GLU A 195 -9.41 16.85 5.35
CA GLU A 195 -8.77 17.96 6.09
C GLU A 195 -8.86 17.80 7.62
N ASN A 196 -8.80 16.54 8.11
CA ASN A 196 -8.82 16.24 9.55
C ASN A 196 -7.42 16.29 10.21
N GLY A 197 -6.37 16.53 9.43
CA GLY A 197 -4.97 16.62 9.87
C GLY A 197 -4.22 15.29 9.82
N ILE A 198 -4.85 14.20 9.38
CA ILE A 198 -4.28 12.84 9.33
C ILE A 198 -4.43 12.27 7.91
N ARG A 199 -3.46 11.50 7.45
CA ARG A 199 -3.56 10.75 6.18
C ARG A 199 -3.87 9.31 6.48
N GLU A 200 -5.14 8.94 6.36
CA GLU A 200 -5.67 7.65 6.79
C GLU A 200 -5.62 6.60 5.67
N PRO A 201 -4.74 5.58 5.75
CA PRO A 201 -4.64 4.56 4.70
C PRO A 201 -5.86 3.62 4.64
N TYR A 202 -6.73 3.67 5.65
CA TYR A 202 -7.97 2.89 5.75
C TYR A 202 -9.23 3.79 5.81
N GLY A 203 -9.08 5.09 5.67
CA GLY A 203 -10.16 6.07 5.55
C GLY A 203 -10.50 6.35 4.09
N TRP A 204 -11.75 6.12 3.67
CA TRP A 204 -12.14 6.28 2.27
C TRP A 204 -11.92 7.66 1.68
N PRO A 205 -12.13 8.79 2.40
CA PRO A 205 -11.83 10.10 1.84
C PRO A 205 -10.38 10.20 1.37
N ASP A 206 -9.44 9.85 2.23
CA ASP A 206 -8.00 9.96 1.94
C ASP A 206 -7.53 8.92 0.92
N VAL A 207 -8.09 7.71 1.00
CA VAL A 207 -7.76 6.64 0.05
C VAL A 207 -8.17 7.03 -1.37
N LEU A 208 -9.40 7.49 -1.58
CA LEU A 208 -9.89 7.88 -2.92
C LEU A 208 -9.17 9.14 -3.40
N GLY A 209 -8.97 10.12 -2.53
CA GLY A 209 -8.17 11.31 -2.82
C GLY A 209 -6.74 10.96 -3.21
N SER A 210 -6.09 10.04 -2.47
CA SER A 210 -4.71 9.61 -2.74
C SER A 210 -4.59 8.84 -4.05
N ILE A 211 -5.55 7.96 -4.38
CA ILE A 211 -5.58 7.26 -5.69
C ILE A 211 -5.68 8.28 -6.82
N ALA A 212 -6.60 9.24 -6.72
CA ALA A 212 -6.78 10.28 -7.73
C ALA A 212 -5.54 11.18 -7.84
N ASN A 213 -4.95 11.60 -6.73
CA ASN A 213 -3.71 12.37 -6.70
C ASN A 213 -2.54 11.60 -7.34
N TYR A 214 -2.41 10.30 -7.03
CA TYR A 214 -1.40 9.44 -7.67
C TYR A 214 -1.53 9.47 -9.18
N LEU A 215 -2.73 9.25 -9.71
CA LEU A 215 -2.97 9.26 -11.16
C LEU A 215 -2.61 10.62 -11.78
N ARG A 216 -3.03 11.72 -11.16
CA ARG A 216 -2.69 13.09 -11.61
C ARG A 216 -1.19 13.33 -11.65
N MET A 217 -0.49 12.99 -10.58
CA MET A 217 0.97 13.18 -10.49
C MET A 217 1.76 12.26 -11.43
N ASN A 218 1.14 11.18 -11.93
CA ASN A 218 1.71 10.26 -12.91
C ASN A 218 1.15 10.48 -14.33
N GLY A 219 0.68 11.68 -14.64
CA GLY A 219 0.43 12.13 -16.00
C GLY A 219 -1.02 12.00 -16.50
N TYR A 220 -1.98 11.62 -15.65
CA TYR A 220 -3.40 11.67 -16.02
C TYR A 220 -3.82 13.13 -16.27
N LEU A 221 -4.17 13.50 -17.50
CA LEU A 221 -4.64 14.84 -17.83
C LEU A 221 -6.07 15.06 -17.35
N SER A 222 -6.38 16.28 -16.91
CA SER A 222 -7.71 16.59 -16.37
C SER A 222 -8.82 16.29 -17.37
N ASN A 223 -9.78 15.49 -16.94
CA ASN A 223 -10.94 15.05 -17.72
C ASN A 223 -10.60 14.30 -19.03
N SER A 224 -9.37 13.75 -19.11
CA SER A 224 -8.96 12.95 -20.27
C SER A 224 -9.80 11.68 -20.41
N LYS A 225 -9.95 11.28 -21.65
CA LYS A 225 -10.60 10.02 -22.09
C LYS A 225 -9.71 9.25 -23.06
N ASP A 226 -8.40 9.53 -23.08
CA ASP A 226 -7.48 8.78 -23.94
C ASP A 226 -7.04 7.50 -23.24
N TYR A 227 -7.83 6.45 -23.41
CA TYR A 227 -7.61 5.10 -22.91
C TYR A 227 -6.68 4.26 -23.82
N SER A 228 -6.19 4.82 -24.92
CA SER A 228 -5.27 4.12 -25.82
C SER A 228 -3.97 3.77 -25.08
N LYS A 229 -3.23 2.75 -25.55
CA LYS A 229 -1.97 2.31 -24.93
C LYS A 229 -0.91 3.42 -24.86
N SER A 230 -0.95 4.39 -25.76
CA SER A 230 -0.10 5.59 -25.75
C SER A 230 -0.69 6.76 -24.95
N GLY A 231 -1.95 6.68 -24.57
CA GLY A 231 -2.72 7.71 -23.89
C GLY A 231 -2.26 7.95 -22.45
N ASP A 232 -2.61 9.10 -21.95
CA ASP A 232 -2.27 9.53 -20.60
C ASP A 232 -2.99 8.71 -19.51
N VAL A 233 -4.27 8.35 -19.75
CA VAL A 233 -5.04 7.49 -18.83
C VAL A 233 -4.38 6.14 -18.66
N TYR A 234 -4.02 5.48 -19.79
CA TYR A 234 -3.34 4.19 -19.76
C TYR A 234 -2.02 4.25 -19.01
N LYS A 235 -1.19 5.26 -19.31
CA LYS A 235 0.13 5.45 -18.68
C LYS A 235 0.02 5.72 -17.18
N ALA A 236 -0.95 6.52 -16.75
CA ALA A 236 -1.17 6.80 -15.34
C ALA A 236 -1.59 5.55 -14.55
N ILE A 237 -2.48 4.71 -15.12
CA ILE A 237 -2.85 3.43 -14.53
C ILE A 237 -1.66 2.45 -14.55
N TYR A 238 -0.87 2.42 -15.63
CA TYR A 238 0.33 1.60 -15.71
C TYR A 238 1.38 1.99 -14.68
N ALA A 239 1.49 3.28 -14.35
CA ALA A 239 2.38 3.73 -13.27
C ALA A 239 1.96 3.18 -11.90
N TYR A 240 0.66 2.97 -11.67
CA TYR A 240 0.14 2.39 -10.41
C TYR A 240 0.60 0.94 -10.24
N ASN A 241 0.49 0.14 -11.29
CA ASN A 241 1.06 -1.20 -11.36
C ASN A 241 1.61 -1.46 -12.78
N HIS A 242 2.92 -1.72 -12.87
CA HIS A 242 3.67 -1.84 -14.13
C HIS A 242 3.37 -3.15 -14.88
N ALA A 243 2.09 -3.39 -15.19
CA ALA A 243 1.63 -4.55 -15.94
C ALA A 243 0.48 -4.20 -16.88
N ASP A 244 0.61 -4.53 -18.18
CA ASP A 244 -0.47 -4.32 -19.17
C ASP A 244 -1.76 -5.05 -18.75
N ASN A 245 -1.65 -6.26 -18.18
CA ASN A 245 -2.80 -7.01 -17.67
C ASN A 245 -3.58 -6.25 -16.58
N TYR A 246 -2.86 -5.53 -15.70
CA TYR A 246 -3.47 -4.69 -14.67
C TYR A 246 -4.28 -3.56 -15.31
N VAL A 247 -3.68 -2.83 -16.25
CA VAL A 247 -4.36 -1.73 -16.94
C VAL A 247 -5.61 -2.21 -17.66
N MET A 248 -5.50 -3.31 -18.41
CA MET A 248 -6.66 -3.91 -19.11
C MET A 248 -7.77 -4.32 -18.14
N ALA A 249 -7.41 -4.90 -16.98
CA ALA A 249 -8.40 -5.27 -15.98
C ALA A 249 -9.08 -4.05 -15.34
N VAL A 250 -8.32 -3.00 -15.04
CA VAL A 250 -8.87 -1.74 -14.53
C VAL A 250 -9.82 -1.12 -15.55
N LEU A 251 -9.42 -1.01 -16.82
CA LEU A 251 -10.25 -0.39 -17.85
C LEU A 251 -11.54 -1.19 -18.10
N GLU A 252 -11.46 -2.51 -18.27
CA GLU A 252 -12.64 -3.34 -18.48
C GLU A 252 -13.60 -3.31 -17.27
N LEU A 253 -13.06 -3.40 -16.06
CA LEU A 253 -13.87 -3.37 -14.85
C LEU A 253 -14.52 -1.99 -14.65
N THR A 254 -13.82 -0.90 -15.01
CA THR A 254 -14.34 0.47 -14.99
C THR A 254 -15.59 0.61 -15.87
N GLU A 255 -15.52 0.11 -17.11
CA GLU A 255 -16.65 0.13 -18.04
C GLU A 255 -17.85 -0.64 -17.47
N LYS A 256 -17.62 -1.87 -17.02
CA LYS A 256 -18.68 -2.72 -16.45
C LYS A 256 -19.32 -2.15 -15.18
N ILE A 257 -18.57 -1.51 -14.30
CA ILE A 257 -19.12 -0.83 -13.12
C ILE A 257 -19.97 0.36 -13.55
N ARG A 258 -19.48 1.17 -14.50
CA ARG A 258 -20.21 2.33 -15.06
C ARG A 258 -21.55 1.90 -15.65
N ASP A 259 -21.55 0.87 -16.49
CA ASP A 259 -22.76 0.34 -17.12
C ASP A 259 -23.76 -0.14 -16.06
N ARG A 260 -23.28 -0.86 -15.04
CA ARG A 260 -24.11 -1.35 -13.93
C ARG A 260 -24.74 -0.19 -13.13
N VAL A 261 -24.00 0.88 -12.88
CA VAL A 261 -24.52 2.06 -12.17
C VAL A 261 -25.59 2.75 -13.02
N ASN A 262 -25.37 2.89 -14.33
CA ASN A 262 -26.27 3.59 -15.25
C ASN A 262 -27.52 2.77 -15.58
N SER A 263 -27.44 1.44 -15.64
CA SER A 263 -28.58 0.57 -15.95
C SER A 263 -29.57 0.38 -14.78
N THR A 264 -29.21 0.88 -13.59
CA THR A 264 -30.03 0.74 -12.38
C THR A 264 -30.68 2.09 -11.99
N LYS A 265 -30.73 3.03 -12.92
CA LYS A 265 -31.55 4.23 -12.85
C LYS A 265 -32.91 3.90 -13.46
#